data_fa5f674915219de785672804c64613f6
#
_entry.id   fa5f674915219de785672804c64613f6
#
_cell.length_a   1.000
_cell.length_b   1.000
_cell.length_c   1.000
_cell.angle_alpha   90.00
_cell.angle_beta   90.00
_cell.angle_gamma   90.00
#
_symmetry.space_group_name_H-M   'P 1'
#
loop_
_entity.id
_entity.type
_entity.pdbx_description
1 polymer ?
#
loop_
_entity_poly.entity_id
_entity_poly.type
_entity_poly.pdbx_seq_one_letter_code
_entity_poly.pdbx_strand_id
1 'polypeptide(L)'
;MKVILSSFIFFILLGSCKDSALEAEIGQKTSMRITKVFDAGQRVKGEKIYASFEVENTGRYPLVFGSIKGSCSCTVGEKPEAPILPGKKGVIKAVVDTEKFDSGYKINKSVRVMANTVPDNIVVLKIIGSIK
;
A
#
# COMPACT_ATOMS: atom_id res chain seq x y z
N MET A 1 11.26 -61.06 42.19
CA MET A 1 11.51 -60.64 40.83
C MET A 1 10.75 -59.33 40.59
N LYS A 2 11.46 -58.23 40.61
CA LYS A 2 10.87 -56.87 40.48
C LYS A 2 11.13 -56.39 39.06
N VAL A 3 10.06 -56.29 38.29
CA VAL A 3 10.09 -55.67 36.95
C VAL A 3 10.00 -54.18 37.14
N ILE A 4 11.07 -53.48 36.88
CA ILE A 4 11.09 -51.99 36.89
C ILE A 4 10.67 -51.57 35.51
N LEU A 5 9.43 -51.07 35.42
CA LEU A 5 8.86 -50.48 34.22
C LEU A 5 9.36 -49.02 34.16
N SER A 6 10.45 -48.78 33.40
CA SER A 6 10.95 -47.44 33.12
C SER A 6 10.03 -46.78 32.08
N SER A 7 9.17 -45.91 32.57
CA SER A 7 8.32 -45.07 31.71
C SER A 7 9.15 -43.94 31.16
N PHE A 8 9.54 -44.08 29.90
CA PHE A 8 10.24 -43.04 29.16
C PHE A 8 9.21 -42.03 28.66
N ILE A 9 9.00 -40.98 29.46
CA ILE A 9 8.14 -39.87 29.05
C ILE A 9 8.93 -39.07 28.00
N PHE A 10 8.62 -39.34 26.75
CA PHE A 10 9.08 -38.55 25.61
C PHE A 10 8.30 -37.24 25.59
N PHE A 11 8.89 -36.21 26.20
CA PHE A 11 8.36 -34.86 26.18
C PHE A 11 8.54 -34.26 24.79
N ILE A 12 7.55 -34.42 23.92
CA ILE A 12 7.50 -33.78 22.63
C ILE A 12 7.27 -32.29 22.86
N LEU A 13 8.35 -31.52 22.82
CA LEU A 13 8.30 -30.06 22.68
C LEU A 13 7.73 -29.74 21.29
N LEU A 14 6.42 -29.65 21.22
CA LEU A 14 5.74 -29.01 20.12
C LEU A 14 6.08 -27.52 20.21
N GLY A 15 7.16 -27.12 19.57
CA GLY A 15 7.44 -25.74 19.28
C GLY A 15 6.28 -25.19 18.44
N SER A 16 5.32 -24.57 19.11
CA SER A 16 4.31 -23.77 18.46
C SER A 16 5.02 -22.58 17.81
N CYS A 17 5.35 -22.69 16.54
CA CYS A 17 5.54 -21.54 15.70
C CYS A 17 4.21 -20.77 15.76
N LYS A 18 4.13 -19.78 16.61
CA LYS A 18 3.15 -18.72 16.44
C LYS A 18 3.54 -18.00 15.17
N ASP A 19 2.97 -18.42 14.05
CA ASP A 19 2.74 -17.51 12.96
C ASP A 19 1.93 -16.38 13.57
N SER A 20 2.63 -15.30 13.89
CA SER A 20 2.01 -14.02 14.14
C SER A 20 1.44 -13.59 12.79
N ALA A 21 0.33 -14.24 12.42
CA ALA A 21 -0.54 -13.73 11.40
C ALA A 21 -0.85 -12.30 11.83
N LEU A 22 -0.37 -11.37 11.06
CA LEU A 22 -0.51 -9.94 11.23
C LEU A 22 -1.96 -9.57 11.02
N GLU A 23 -2.80 -9.99 11.93
CA GLU A 23 -4.12 -9.43 12.08
C GLU A 23 -3.91 -7.99 12.55
N ALA A 24 -4.02 -7.06 11.59
CA ALA A 24 -4.20 -5.67 11.95
C ALA A 24 -5.48 -5.60 12.77
N GLU A 25 -5.35 -5.50 14.10
CA GLU A 25 -6.50 -5.32 14.97
C GLU A 25 -7.30 -4.11 14.48
N ILE A 26 -8.58 -4.32 14.27
CA ILE A 26 -9.50 -3.28 13.83
C ILE A 26 -9.40 -2.10 14.80
N GLY A 27 -8.94 -0.95 14.30
CA GLY A 27 -8.78 0.28 15.09
C GLY A 27 -7.36 0.71 15.40
N GLN A 28 -6.34 -0.12 15.16
CA GLN A 28 -4.95 0.30 15.33
C GLN A 28 -4.56 1.33 14.25
N LYS A 29 -3.99 2.45 14.71
CA LYS A 29 -3.53 3.53 13.85
C LYS A 29 -2.01 3.52 13.76
N THR A 30 -1.49 3.81 12.57
CA THR A 30 -0.06 3.91 12.32
C THR A 30 0.28 5.25 11.67
N SER A 31 1.52 5.47 11.31
CA SER A 31 1.97 6.63 10.54
C SER A 31 2.68 6.17 9.28
N MET A 32 2.67 7.00 8.25
CA MET A 32 3.35 6.71 7.00
C MET A 32 4.08 7.94 6.43
N ARG A 33 5.13 7.66 5.69
CA ARG A 33 5.79 8.61 4.80
C ARG A 33 5.47 8.22 3.37
N ILE A 34 5.03 9.17 2.56
CA ILE A 34 4.67 8.93 1.16
C ILE A 34 5.06 10.11 0.28
N THR A 35 5.60 9.83 -0.91
CA THR A 35 5.77 10.83 -1.97
C THR A 35 4.41 11.14 -2.58
N LYS A 36 3.97 12.40 -2.48
CA LYS A 36 2.59 12.78 -2.85
C LYS A 36 2.42 13.25 -4.29
N VAL A 37 3.52 13.54 -4.99
CA VAL A 37 3.47 14.11 -6.34
C VAL A 37 4.32 13.27 -7.28
N PHE A 38 3.73 12.90 -8.41
CA PHE A 38 4.40 12.28 -9.53
C PHE A 38 4.36 13.24 -10.73
N ASP A 39 5.52 13.65 -11.21
CA ASP A 39 5.64 14.47 -12.42
C ASP A 39 5.85 13.56 -13.64
N ALA A 40 4.84 13.52 -14.50
CA ALA A 40 4.88 12.75 -15.74
C ALA A 40 5.65 13.46 -16.86
N GLY A 41 5.98 14.75 -16.68
CA GLY A 41 6.60 15.56 -17.72
C GLY A 41 5.70 15.78 -18.94
N GLN A 42 6.31 15.85 -20.11
CA GLN A 42 5.58 15.91 -21.38
C GLN A 42 5.26 14.51 -21.92
N ARG A 43 4.00 14.27 -22.27
CA ARG A 43 3.50 13.02 -22.83
C ARG A 43 2.80 13.23 -24.15
N VAL A 44 2.67 12.16 -24.92
CA VAL A 44 1.94 12.16 -26.19
C VAL A 44 0.51 11.72 -25.92
N LYS A 45 -0.44 12.29 -26.67
CA LYS A 45 -1.86 11.87 -26.64
C LYS A 45 -1.97 10.35 -26.87
N GLY A 46 -2.79 9.68 -26.10
CA GLY A 46 -3.00 8.23 -26.16
C GLY A 46 -1.98 7.41 -25.37
N GLU A 47 -0.90 8.02 -24.89
CA GLU A 47 0.08 7.35 -24.03
C GLU A 47 -0.49 7.17 -22.61
N LYS A 48 -0.41 5.95 -22.07
CA LYS A 48 -0.76 5.70 -20.67
C LYS A 48 0.36 6.14 -19.74
N ILE A 49 0.02 6.90 -18.72
CA ILE A 49 0.96 7.34 -17.68
C ILE A 49 0.88 6.37 -16.51
N TYR A 50 1.99 5.73 -16.21
CA TYR A 50 2.14 4.84 -15.06
C TYR A 50 2.86 5.58 -13.95
N ALA A 51 2.11 6.03 -12.96
CA ALA A 51 2.65 6.71 -11.78
C ALA A 51 2.87 5.72 -10.64
N SER A 52 3.98 5.87 -9.92
CA SER A 52 4.31 5.05 -8.76
C SER A 52 4.62 5.96 -7.58
N PHE A 53 4.04 5.65 -6.42
CA PHE A 53 4.22 6.40 -5.19
C PHE A 53 4.77 5.45 -4.13
N GLU A 54 6.02 5.64 -3.75
CA GLU A 54 6.63 4.87 -2.66
C GLU A 54 6.01 5.29 -1.33
N VAL A 55 5.66 4.32 -0.52
CA VAL A 55 5.13 4.51 0.82
C VAL A 55 5.94 3.68 1.81
N GLU A 56 6.24 4.26 2.96
CA GLU A 56 6.93 3.62 4.07
C GLU A 56 6.05 3.70 5.32
N ASN A 57 5.89 2.57 5.99
CA ASN A 57 5.24 2.53 7.29
C ASN A 57 6.24 2.99 8.36
N THR A 58 6.05 4.18 8.91
CA THR A 58 6.90 4.78 9.94
C THR A 58 6.36 4.60 11.35
N GLY A 59 5.19 3.97 11.49
CA GLY A 59 4.55 3.73 12.78
C GLY A 59 4.82 2.34 13.34
N ARG A 60 4.08 2.00 14.39
CA ARG A 60 4.28 0.77 15.18
C ARG A 60 3.38 -0.39 14.74
N TYR A 61 2.31 -0.09 14.01
CA TYR A 61 1.30 -1.06 13.61
C TYR A 61 1.31 -1.27 12.10
N PRO A 62 0.82 -2.39 11.59
CA PRO A 62 0.69 -2.62 10.16
C PRO A 62 -0.09 -1.51 9.48
N LEU A 63 0.41 -1.03 8.36
CA LEU A 63 -0.26 -0.04 7.52
C LEU A 63 -1.17 -0.76 6.53
N VAL A 64 -2.46 -0.48 6.63
CA VAL A 64 -3.51 -1.08 5.81
C VAL A 64 -4.19 0.00 4.98
N PHE A 65 -4.34 -0.27 3.69
CA PHE A 65 -5.07 0.61 2.78
C PHE A 65 -6.51 0.16 2.62
N GLY A 66 -7.42 1.09 2.78
CA GLY A 66 -8.84 0.91 2.50
C GLY A 66 -9.17 1.19 1.03
N SER A 67 -10.01 2.21 0.78
CA SER A 67 -10.38 2.59 -0.59
C SER A 67 -9.31 3.39 -1.30
N ILE A 68 -9.26 3.24 -2.63
CA ILE A 68 -8.48 4.07 -3.53
C ILE A 68 -9.37 4.55 -4.67
N LYS A 69 -9.36 5.86 -4.94
CA LYS A 69 -10.22 6.47 -5.97
C LYS A 69 -9.47 7.51 -6.77
N GLY A 70 -9.51 7.39 -8.09
CA GLY A 70 -9.03 8.42 -9.02
C GLY A 70 -10.00 9.61 -9.09
N SER A 71 -9.49 10.76 -9.52
CA SER A 71 -10.27 11.99 -9.71
C SER A 71 -11.19 11.96 -10.94
N CYS A 72 -10.99 11.01 -11.84
CA CYS A 72 -11.84 10.78 -13.02
C CYS A 72 -11.82 9.29 -13.38
N SER A 73 -12.70 8.88 -14.29
CA SER A 73 -12.68 7.53 -14.88
C SER A 73 -11.41 7.23 -15.70
N CYS A 74 -10.67 8.26 -16.07
CA CYS A 74 -9.39 8.16 -16.77
C CYS A 74 -8.21 7.84 -15.82
N THR A 75 -8.43 7.81 -14.51
CA THR A 75 -7.39 7.56 -13.52
C THR A 75 -7.79 6.38 -12.63
N VAL A 76 -7.05 5.29 -12.73
CA VAL A 76 -7.24 4.08 -11.92
C VAL A 76 -6.06 3.94 -10.98
N GLY A 77 -6.34 3.65 -9.72
CA GLY A 77 -5.32 3.43 -8.71
C GLY A 77 -5.31 1.99 -8.21
N GLU A 78 -4.13 1.50 -7.89
CA GLU A 78 -3.89 0.20 -7.25
C GLU A 78 -3.11 0.40 -5.96
N LYS A 79 -3.51 -0.30 -4.92
CA LYS A 79 -2.89 -0.28 -3.60
C LYS A 79 -2.25 -1.63 -3.28
N PRO A 80 -1.26 -1.68 -2.38
CA PRO A 80 -0.84 -2.95 -1.79
C PRO A 80 -2.01 -3.66 -1.12
N GLU A 81 -2.21 -4.94 -1.42
CA GLU A 81 -3.27 -5.74 -0.80
C GLU A 81 -2.84 -6.25 0.58
N ALA A 82 -1.57 -6.64 0.70
CA ALA A 82 -1.02 -7.03 1.98
C ALA A 82 -0.66 -5.82 2.85
N PRO A 83 -0.85 -5.91 4.18
CA PRO A 83 -0.40 -4.87 5.10
C PRO A 83 1.10 -4.61 5.00
N ILE A 84 1.50 -3.34 5.05
CA ILE A 84 2.92 -2.96 5.10
C ILE A 84 3.35 -2.93 6.57
N LEU A 85 4.28 -3.79 6.94
CA LEU A 85 4.81 -3.91 8.29
C LEU A 85 5.56 -2.65 8.74
N PRO A 86 5.68 -2.41 10.06
CA PRO A 86 6.52 -1.33 10.59
C PRO A 86 7.92 -1.33 9.99
N GLY A 87 8.37 -0.18 9.50
CA GLY A 87 9.66 0.02 8.86
C GLY A 87 9.80 -0.53 7.44
N LYS A 88 8.74 -1.15 6.89
CA LYS A 88 8.74 -1.67 5.52
C LYS A 88 8.13 -0.68 4.53
N LYS A 89 8.43 -0.91 3.26
CA LYS A 89 7.98 -0.09 2.14
C LYS A 89 7.03 -0.86 1.24
N GLY A 90 6.17 -0.11 0.56
CA GLY A 90 5.28 -0.59 -0.49
C GLY A 90 5.15 0.45 -1.58
N VAL A 91 4.35 0.15 -2.60
CA VAL A 91 4.12 1.04 -3.74
C VAL A 91 2.62 1.13 -4.03
N ILE A 92 2.12 2.35 -4.12
CA ILE A 92 0.81 2.65 -4.70
C ILE A 92 1.04 3.00 -6.16
N LYS A 93 0.31 2.36 -7.05
CA LYS A 93 0.38 2.62 -8.49
C LYS A 93 -0.87 3.34 -8.95
N ALA A 94 -0.72 4.17 -9.98
CA ALA A 94 -1.86 4.77 -10.65
C ALA A 94 -1.60 4.83 -12.15
N VAL A 95 -2.65 4.66 -12.94
CA VAL A 95 -2.60 4.74 -14.39
C VAL A 95 -3.52 5.85 -14.83
N VAL A 96 -3.01 6.78 -15.65
CA VAL A 96 -3.81 7.82 -16.30
C VAL A 96 -3.85 7.54 -17.80
N ASP A 97 -5.05 7.38 -18.33
CA ASP A 97 -5.30 7.26 -19.76
C ASP A 97 -5.42 8.65 -20.37
N THR A 98 -4.58 8.96 -21.35
CA THR A 98 -4.52 10.27 -21.98
C THR A 98 -5.25 10.34 -23.32
N GLU A 99 -5.96 9.29 -23.74
CA GLU A 99 -6.64 9.22 -25.05
C GLU A 99 -7.56 10.42 -25.31
N LYS A 100 -8.23 10.91 -24.26
CA LYS A 100 -9.19 12.02 -24.34
C LYS A 100 -8.58 13.39 -24.10
N PHE A 101 -7.24 13.49 -23.96
CA PHE A 101 -6.58 14.78 -23.69
C PHE A 101 -5.97 15.32 -24.98
N ASP A 102 -6.26 16.57 -25.29
CA ASP A 102 -5.70 17.21 -26.46
C ASP A 102 -4.32 17.81 -26.22
N SER A 103 -3.60 18.10 -27.31
CA SER A 103 -2.30 18.78 -27.26
C SER A 103 -2.43 20.10 -26.47
N GLY A 104 -1.46 20.38 -25.63
CA GLY A 104 -1.47 21.53 -24.70
C GLY A 104 -2.22 21.29 -23.39
N TYR A 105 -2.92 20.14 -23.23
CA TYR A 105 -3.60 19.84 -21.98
C TYR A 105 -2.64 19.74 -20.81
N LYS A 106 -2.93 20.44 -19.70
CA LYS A 106 -2.20 20.33 -18.44
C LYS A 106 -2.77 19.20 -17.61
N ILE A 107 -1.97 18.19 -17.39
CA ILE A 107 -2.34 17.04 -16.56
C ILE A 107 -2.27 17.46 -15.10
N ASN A 108 -3.40 17.35 -14.41
CA ASN A 108 -3.51 17.53 -12.96
C ASN A 108 -4.56 16.55 -12.45
N LYS A 109 -4.14 15.33 -12.24
CA LYS A 109 -4.99 14.24 -11.76
C LYS A 109 -4.63 13.91 -10.32
N SER A 110 -5.60 13.41 -9.59
CA SER A 110 -5.36 12.99 -8.21
C SER A 110 -5.93 11.62 -7.94
N VAL A 111 -5.30 10.94 -6.99
CA VAL A 111 -5.76 9.67 -6.43
C VAL A 111 -5.92 9.86 -4.94
N ARG A 112 -7.12 9.63 -4.45
CA ARG A 112 -7.43 9.67 -3.02
C ARG A 112 -7.29 8.27 -2.44
N VAL A 113 -6.46 8.13 -1.43
CA VAL A 113 -6.15 6.86 -0.76
C VAL A 113 -6.56 6.95 0.70
N MET A 114 -7.34 6.00 1.16
CA MET A 114 -7.69 5.85 2.58
C MET A 114 -6.76 4.81 3.21
N ALA A 115 -6.27 5.11 4.41
CA ALA A 115 -5.43 4.20 5.19
C ALA A 115 -5.71 4.34 6.70
N ASN A 116 -5.24 3.39 7.50
CA ASN A 116 -5.35 3.43 8.96
C ASN A 116 -4.31 4.36 9.61
N THR A 117 -4.13 5.56 9.08
CA THR A 117 -3.10 6.50 9.51
C THR A 117 -3.62 7.64 10.38
N VAL A 118 -2.72 8.23 11.14
CA VAL A 118 -2.91 9.45 11.91
C VAL A 118 -1.80 10.44 11.52
N PRO A 119 -2.06 11.77 11.57
CA PRO A 119 -3.31 12.43 11.95
C PRO A 119 -4.43 12.29 10.91
N ASP A 120 -4.08 12.11 9.63
CA ASP A 120 -5.02 11.99 8.53
C ASP A 120 -5.14 10.56 8.05
N ASN A 121 -6.37 10.08 7.87
CA ASN A 121 -6.65 8.77 7.29
C ASN A 121 -6.85 8.80 5.77
N ILE A 122 -6.80 9.98 5.17
CA ILE A 122 -6.93 10.17 3.72
C ILE A 122 -5.73 10.96 3.21
N VAL A 123 -5.09 10.41 2.19
CA VAL A 123 -3.99 11.06 1.47
C VAL A 123 -4.39 11.27 0.03
N VAL A 124 -4.06 12.45 -0.50
CA VAL A 124 -4.25 12.79 -1.91
C VAL A 124 -2.91 12.78 -2.62
N LEU A 125 -2.78 11.87 -3.57
CA LEU A 125 -1.62 11.76 -4.46
C LEU A 125 -1.92 12.53 -5.75
N LYS A 126 -0.94 13.25 -6.28
CA LYS A 126 -1.08 14.07 -7.49
C LYS A 126 -0.21 13.55 -8.63
N ILE A 127 -0.76 13.58 -9.82
CA ILE A 127 -0.06 13.28 -11.07
C ILE A 127 -0.15 14.53 -11.93
N ILE A 128 0.99 15.13 -12.21
CA ILE A 128 1.11 16.36 -13.00
C ILE A 128 1.88 16.12 -14.28
N GLY A 129 1.71 16.98 -15.27
CA GLY A 129 2.41 16.90 -16.56
C GLY A 129 1.69 17.69 -17.63
N SER A 130 2.00 17.39 -18.89
CA SER A 130 1.34 18.02 -20.04
C SER A 130 1.34 17.09 -21.27
N ILE A 131 0.37 17.31 -22.17
CA ILE A 131 0.28 16.65 -23.46
C ILE A 131 0.87 17.59 -24.53
N LYS A 132 1.80 17.07 -25.33
CA LYS A 132 2.38 17.77 -26.49
C LYS A 132 1.69 17.40 -27.79
#